data_7b952f77dde914aed1a4cd7f1cfc94ba
#
_entry.id   7b952f77dde914aed1a4cd7f1cfc94ba
#
_cell.length_a   1.000
_cell.length_b   1.000
_cell.length_c   1.000
_cell.angle_alpha   90.00
_cell.angle_beta   90.00
_cell.angle_gamma   90.00
#
_symmetry.space_group_name_H-M   'P 1'
#
loop_
_entity.id
_entity.type
_entity.pdbx_description
1 polymer ?
#
loop_
_entity_poly.entity_id
_entity_poly.type
_entity_poly.pdbx_seq_one_letter_code
_entity_poly.pdbx_strand_id
1 'polypeptide(L)'
;MAATDSGAHDSATGDAIIVDEHSYHSPEWFAYQASRFDAYPRCGAGVYFGEYSANGYFAGQPQTEQGANTWKSALGEAAFLTGCERNSDVVRMTSYAPLLAHIPAKGWAQNLIEFNPAHVNPTVNYEVERLFSTHLGDTTYAVSIEQTASRPAKHLYVSATGHDGDDACRYIKIVNTSDSPVDVTLEIARGLAGLGASPSRPVRLEVTTLSASPTAKTTIGYRGEASGAIVPERRAYTLPSPSSLLAMKIKPYSVTLVASR
;
A
#
# COMPACT_ATOMS: atom_id res chain seq x y z
N MET A 1 23.92 1.65 5.81
CA MET A 1 24.55 0.82 6.84
C MET A 1 23.81 -0.51 6.81
N ALA A 2 24.44 -1.58 6.36
CA ALA A 2 23.82 -2.90 6.41
C ALA A 2 23.91 -3.36 7.87
N ALA A 3 22.76 -3.62 8.50
CA ALA A 3 22.75 -4.30 9.79
C ALA A 3 23.26 -5.72 9.55
N THR A 4 24.42 -6.05 10.10
CA THR A 4 24.91 -7.43 10.15
C THR A 4 24.09 -8.18 11.17
N ASP A 5 23.29 -9.14 10.70
CA ASP A 5 22.52 -10.05 11.51
C ASP A 5 23.47 -10.83 12.45
N SER A 6 23.35 -10.60 13.75
CA SER A 6 23.87 -11.45 14.82
C SER A 6 22.74 -11.91 15.73
N GLY A 7 21.56 -12.13 15.19
CA GLY A 7 20.39 -12.62 15.92
C GLY A 7 20.55 -14.07 16.34
N ALA A 8 21.06 -14.29 17.54
CA ALA A 8 20.93 -15.57 18.20
C ALA A 8 19.44 -15.79 18.54
N HIS A 9 18.82 -16.80 17.94
CA HIS A 9 17.51 -17.29 18.34
C HIS A 9 17.62 -17.90 19.73
N ASP A 10 17.12 -17.22 20.73
CA ASP A 10 16.85 -17.87 22.01
C ASP A 10 15.50 -18.61 21.89
N SER A 11 15.59 -19.91 21.64
CA SER A 11 14.43 -20.79 21.50
C SER A 11 13.73 -21.07 22.84
N ALA A 12 14.17 -20.46 23.94
CA ALA A 12 13.68 -20.77 25.28
C ALA A 12 12.55 -19.86 25.77
N THR A 13 12.32 -18.69 25.18
CA THR A 13 11.33 -17.73 25.69
C THR A 13 10.08 -17.57 24.83
N GLY A 14 10.09 -18.06 23.58
CA GLY A 14 8.95 -17.90 22.68
C GLY A 14 8.67 -16.45 22.21
N ASP A 15 9.43 -15.48 22.70
CA ASP A 15 9.28 -14.08 22.33
C ASP A 15 10.04 -13.82 21.03
N ALA A 16 9.29 -13.54 19.95
CA ALA A 16 9.88 -13.17 18.69
C ALA A 16 10.56 -11.80 18.84
N ILE A 17 11.86 -11.73 18.53
CA ILE A 17 12.55 -10.46 18.39
C ILE A 17 11.95 -9.70 17.20
N ILE A 18 11.67 -8.43 17.37
CA ILE A 18 11.24 -7.54 16.31
C ILE A 18 12.30 -6.46 16.13
N VAL A 19 12.80 -6.32 14.90
CA VAL A 19 13.75 -5.27 14.54
C VAL A 19 12.97 -4.06 14.05
N ASP A 20 13.26 -2.91 14.63
CA ASP A 20 12.69 -1.64 14.20
C ASP A 20 13.54 -1.04 13.07
N GLU A 21 12.92 -0.81 11.92
CA GLU A 21 13.55 -0.22 10.74
C GLU A 21 12.90 1.10 10.38
N HIS A 22 13.71 2.09 10.02
CA HIS A 22 13.25 3.41 9.59
C HIS A 22 13.77 3.73 8.19
N SER A 23 12.94 4.38 7.34
CA SER A 23 13.34 4.81 6.00
C SER A 23 12.63 6.07 5.53
N TYR A 24 13.44 7.01 5.08
CA TYR A 24 13.00 8.28 4.50
C TYR A 24 13.73 8.47 3.16
N HIS A 25 13.05 8.12 2.06
CA HIS A 25 13.65 8.06 0.74
C HIS A 25 12.73 8.60 -0.35
N SER A 26 13.18 8.57 -1.60
CA SER A 26 12.36 8.95 -2.73
C SER A 26 11.20 7.97 -2.99
N PRO A 27 10.14 8.39 -3.66
CA PRO A 27 9.05 7.50 -4.08
C PRO A 27 9.53 6.32 -4.92
N GLU A 28 10.52 6.53 -5.78
CA GLU A 28 11.11 5.48 -6.61
C GLU A 28 11.84 4.44 -5.77
N TRP A 29 12.53 4.87 -4.71
CA TRP A 29 13.18 3.95 -3.80
C TRP A 29 12.15 3.05 -3.11
N PHE A 30 11.06 3.61 -2.59
CA PHE A 30 10.00 2.82 -1.96
C PHE A 30 9.38 1.82 -2.93
N ALA A 31 9.09 2.25 -4.16
CA ALA A 31 8.56 1.36 -5.19
C ALA A 31 9.56 0.23 -5.55
N TYR A 32 10.87 0.55 -5.61
CA TYR A 32 11.91 -0.45 -5.83
C TYR A 32 12.01 -1.45 -4.67
N GLN A 33 11.80 -0.99 -3.43
CA GLN A 33 11.84 -1.82 -2.23
C GLN A 33 10.57 -2.67 -2.01
N ALA A 34 9.58 -2.60 -2.88
CA ALA A 34 8.36 -3.40 -2.78
C ALA A 34 8.60 -4.93 -2.78
N SER A 35 9.76 -5.39 -3.26
CA SER A 35 10.18 -6.79 -3.23
C SER A 35 11.23 -7.12 -2.15
N ARG A 36 11.58 -6.14 -1.29
CA ARG A 36 12.65 -6.28 -0.31
C ARG A 36 12.51 -7.52 0.58
N PHE A 37 11.30 -7.80 1.04
CA PHE A 37 11.04 -8.86 1.97
C PHE A 37 10.70 -10.21 1.31
N ASP A 38 10.55 -10.26 -0.03
CA ASP A 38 10.19 -11.49 -0.75
C ASP A 38 11.24 -12.62 -0.53
N ALA A 39 12.51 -12.26 -0.42
CA ALA A 39 13.62 -13.18 -0.15
C ALA A 39 14.17 -13.07 1.30
N TYR A 40 13.46 -12.41 2.19
CA TYR A 40 13.90 -12.24 3.58
C TYR A 40 13.86 -13.58 4.33
N PRO A 41 14.83 -13.87 5.21
CA PRO A 41 14.83 -15.10 6.01
C PRO A 41 13.58 -15.26 6.87
N ARG A 42 12.94 -16.44 6.83
CA ARG A 42 11.73 -16.75 7.62
C ARG A 42 12.04 -17.40 8.98
N CYS A 43 13.31 -17.46 9.35
CA CYS A 43 13.80 -18.08 10.60
C CYS A 43 14.47 -17.06 11.54
N GLY A 44 14.19 -15.78 11.36
CA GLY A 44 14.81 -14.71 12.12
C GLY A 44 13.81 -13.82 12.85
N ALA A 45 14.30 -12.65 13.25
CA ALA A 45 13.47 -11.60 13.84
C ALA A 45 12.40 -11.12 12.87
N GLY A 46 11.23 -10.77 13.39
CA GLY A 46 10.24 -10.01 12.64
C GLY A 46 10.70 -8.58 12.41
N VAL A 47 10.06 -7.89 11.48
CA VAL A 47 10.33 -6.48 11.16
C VAL A 47 9.15 -5.62 11.59
N TYR A 48 9.43 -4.57 12.33
CA TYR A 48 8.58 -3.41 12.50
C TYR A 48 9.15 -2.26 11.67
N PHE A 49 8.43 -1.86 10.63
CA PHE A 49 8.83 -0.70 9.87
C PHE A 49 8.27 0.54 10.55
N GLY A 50 8.97 0.98 11.62
CA GLY A 50 8.47 1.88 12.65
C GLY A 50 8.36 3.32 12.21
N GLU A 51 9.16 3.75 11.24
CA GLU A 51 9.05 5.07 10.64
C GLU A 51 9.34 5.01 9.15
N TYR A 52 8.44 5.55 8.34
CA TYR A 52 8.70 5.74 6.92
C TYR A 52 7.88 6.88 6.33
N SER A 53 8.45 7.50 5.30
CA SER A 53 7.71 8.34 4.36
C SER A 53 8.51 8.58 3.09
N ALA A 54 7.82 8.64 1.96
CA ALA A 54 8.38 8.97 0.67
C ALA A 54 8.38 10.51 0.49
N ASN A 55 9.50 11.14 0.76
CA ASN A 55 9.61 12.59 0.94
C ASN A 55 10.38 13.32 -0.17
N GLY A 56 10.67 12.65 -1.28
CA GLY A 56 11.56 13.20 -2.30
C GLY A 56 13.02 13.30 -1.87
N TYR A 57 13.33 12.88 -0.64
CA TYR A 57 14.68 12.86 -0.13
C TYR A 57 15.47 11.70 -0.75
N PHE A 58 16.62 11.99 -1.26
CA PHE A 58 17.61 10.99 -1.64
C PHE A 58 18.75 11.07 -0.63
N ALA A 59 19.36 9.97 -0.24
CA ALA A 59 20.39 9.94 0.79
C ALA A 59 21.40 11.09 0.61
N GLY A 60 21.47 11.99 1.58
CA GLY A 60 22.31 13.18 1.54
C GLY A 60 21.72 14.43 0.88
N GLN A 61 20.51 14.38 0.34
CA GLN A 61 19.81 15.55 -0.19
C GLN A 61 18.79 16.10 0.81
N PRO A 62 18.60 17.42 0.89
CA PRO A 62 17.60 17.98 1.79
C PRO A 62 16.17 17.61 1.37
N GLN A 63 15.30 17.45 2.33
CA GLN A 63 13.87 17.33 2.08
C GLN A 63 13.36 18.56 1.33
N THR A 64 12.52 18.34 0.32
CA THR A 64 11.91 19.44 -0.42
C THR A 64 10.43 19.48 -0.16
N GLU A 65 9.90 20.68 0.14
CA GLU A 65 8.46 20.93 0.24
C GLU A 65 7.71 20.51 -1.04
N GLN A 66 8.37 20.58 -2.19
CA GLN A 66 7.78 20.24 -3.48
C GLN A 66 7.52 18.74 -3.63
N GLY A 67 8.41 17.88 -3.12
CA GLY A 67 8.29 16.42 -3.21
C GLY A 67 7.43 15.80 -2.11
N ALA A 68 7.29 16.47 -0.98
CA ALA A 68 6.58 15.97 0.18
C ALA A 68 5.07 15.93 -0.04
N ASN A 69 4.44 14.87 0.44
CA ASN A 69 2.99 14.66 0.40
C ASN A 69 2.36 14.88 -0.99
N THR A 70 3.08 14.49 -2.05
CA THR A 70 2.55 14.44 -3.41
C THR A 70 1.88 13.08 -3.66
N TRP A 71 1.00 13.00 -4.66
CA TRP A 71 0.45 11.72 -5.08
C TRP A 71 1.52 10.72 -5.52
N LYS A 72 2.63 11.21 -6.09
CA LYS A 72 3.78 10.38 -6.43
C LYS A 72 4.43 9.78 -5.18
N SER A 73 4.54 10.54 -4.08
CA SER A 73 5.05 10.00 -2.82
C SER A 73 4.13 8.92 -2.26
N ALA A 74 2.82 9.16 -2.25
CA ALA A 74 1.82 8.20 -1.81
C ALA A 74 1.83 6.90 -2.64
N LEU A 75 2.05 7.00 -3.96
CA LEU A 75 2.17 5.82 -4.83
C LEU A 75 3.42 4.99 -4.54
N GLY A 76 4.55 5.63 -4.24
CA GLY A 76 5.77 4.93 -3.83
C GLY A 76 5.55 4.13 -2.55
N GLU A 77 4.92 4.75 -1.55
CA GLU A 77 4.53 4.11 -0.29
C GLU A 77 3.53 2.98 -0.52
N ALA A 78 2.49 3.20 -1.34
CA ALA A 78 1.53 2.17 -1.69
C ALA A 78 2.19 0.94 -2.32
N ALA A 79 3.14 1.14 -3.24
CA ALA A 79 3.90 0.05 -3.84
C ALA A 79 4.68 -0.74 -2.78
N PHE A 80 5.36 -0.05 -1.86
CA PHE A 80 6.09 -0.68 -0.76
C PHE A 80 5.15 -1.46 0.17
N LEU A 81 4.01 -0.89 0.54
CA LEU A 81 3.02 -1.53 1.40
C LEU A 81 2.46 -2.83 0.80
N THR A 82 2.35 -2.94 -0.54
CA THR A 82 1.99 -4.25 -1.15
C THR A 82 3.04 -5.32 -0.84
N GLY A 83 4.31 -4.94 -0.78
CA GLY A 83 5.40 -5.83 -0.37
C GLY A 83 5.33 -6.22 1.10
N CYS A 84 5.01 -5.26 1.98
CA CYS A 84 4.82 -5.52 3.41
C CYS A 84 3.66 -6.50 3.63
N GLU A 85 2.52 -6.31 2.95
CA GLU A 85 1.38 -7.23 3.05
C GLU A 85 1.71 -8.64 2.55
N ARG A 86 2.41 -8.76 1.40
CA ARG A 86 2.80 -10.08 0.88
C ARG A 86 3.72 -10.85 1.83
N ASN A 87 4.44 -10.13 2.68
CA ASN A 87 5.43 -10.67 3.60
C ASN A 87 5.04 -10.42 5.06
N SER A 88 3.75 -10.52 5.39
CA SER A 88 3.24 -10.30 6.75
C SER A 88 3.72 -11.35 7.76
N ASP A 89 4.30 -12.45 7.30
CA ASP A 89 5.01 -13.42 8.11
C ASP A 89 6.36 -12.87 8.64
N VAL A 90 6.91 -11.87 7.98
CA VAL A 90 8.15 -11.16 8.37
C VAL A 90 7.82 -9.76 8.87
N VAL A 91 7.08 -8.96 8.10
CA VAL A 91 6.72 -7.58 8.44
C VAL A 91 5.50 -7.59 9.36
N ARG A 92 5.71 -7.34 10.63
CA ARG A 92 4.66 -7.41 11.66
C ARG A 92 3.83 -6.14 11.76
N MET A 93 4.47 -4.99 11.58
CA MET A 93 3.84 -3.67 11.65
C MET A 93 4.53 -2.67 10.73
N THR A 94 3.78 -1.66 10.33
CA THR A 94 4.30 -0.46 9.65
C THR A 94 3.68 0.79 10.29
N SER A 95 4.46 1.86 10.42
CA SER A 95 3.99 3.15 10.95
C SER A 95 4.54 4.31 10.14
N TYR A 96 3.64 5.16 9.69
CA TYR A 96 4.04 6.38 9.00
C TYR A 96 4.61 7.42 9.96
N ALA A 97 5.65 8.13 9.56
CA ALA A 97 6.22 9.23 10.30
C ALA A 97 6.74 10.35 9.37
N PRO A 98 6.65 11.63 9.83
CA PRO A 98 5.91 12.13 10.99
C PRO A 98 4.39 12.06 10.82
N LEU A 99 3.67 11.79 11.91
CA LEU A 99 2.22 11.60 11.87
C LEU A 99 1.46 12.93 11.76
N LEU A 100 1.75 13.88 12.66
CA LEU A 100 0.98 15.12 12.83
C LEU A 100 1.85 16.36 12.67
N ALA A 101 1.32 17.37 12.00
CA ALA A 101 1.95 18.68 11.93
C ALA A 101 0.97 19.83 12.17
N HIS A 102 1.28 20.67 13.16
CA HIS A 102 0.58 21.94 13.38
C HIS A 102 1.12 23.02 12.45
N ILE A 103 0.26 23.55 11.57
CA ILE A 103 0.64 24.63 10.65
C ILE A 103 0.49 25.98 11.38
N PRO A 104 1.48 26.91 11.35
CA PRO A 104 2.67 26.93 10.52
C PRO A 104 3.94 26.34 11.17
N ALA A 105 3.85 25.75 12.34
CA ALA A 105 5.00 25.34 13.15
C ALA A 105 5.52 23.93 12.83
N LYS A 106 5.31 23.42 11.61
CA LYS A 106 5.82 22.10 11.22
C LYS A 106 7.35 22.12 11.07
N GLY A 107 7.99 21.08 11.61
CA GLY A 107 9.45 20.91 11.51
C GLY A 107 9.90 20.11 10.30
N TRP A 108 8.98 19.35 9.67
CA TRP A 108 9.26 18.44 8.55
C TRP A 108 8.40 18.79 7.34
N ALA A 109 8.94 18.57 6.14
CA ALA A 109 8.23 18.84 4.90
C ALA A 109 7.03 17.90 4.70
N GLN A 110 7.20 16.60 5.01
CA GLN A 110 6.13 15.61 4.94
C GLN A 110 5.53 15.33 6.31
N ASN A 111 4.23 15.14 6.34
CA ASN A 111 3.47 14.73 7.51
C ASN A 111 2.20 14.05 7.04
N LEU A 112 1.72 13.04 7.75
CA LEU A 112 0.52 12.31 7.31
C LEU A 112 -0.74 13.16 7.43
N ILE A 113 -0.85 13.94 8.52
CA ILE A 113 -1.98 14.81 8.81
C ILE A 113 -1.46 16.19 9.22
N GLU A 114 -1.85 17.22 8.50
CA GLU A 114 -1.61 18.61 8.85
C GLU A 114 -2.85 19.21 9.50
N PHE A 115 -2.67 20.13 10.42
CA PHE A 115 -3.79 20.80 11.05
C PHE A 115 -3.45 22.24 11.48
N ASN A 116 -4.49 23.06 11.63
CA ASN A 116 -4.45 24.35 12.30
C ASN A 116 -5.57 24.39 13.37
N PRO A 117 -5.74 25.49 14.12
CA PRO A 117 -6.75 25.52 15.18
C PRO A 117 -8.20 25.26 14.74
N ALA A 118 -8.51 25.38 13.45
CA ALA A 118 -9.87 25.27 12.92
C ALA A 118 -10.07 24.09 11.96
N HIS A 119 -9.00 23.59 11.33
CA HIS A 119 -9.13 22.61 10.23
C HIS A 119 -8.10 21.48 10.36
N VAL A 120 -8.47 20.31 9.85
CA VAL A 120 -7.61 19.14 9.70
C VAL A 120 -7.49 18.81 8.22
N ASN A 121 -6.29 18.56 7.77
CA ASN A 121 -5.95 18.17 6.40
C ASN A 121 -5.28 16.78 6.38
N PRO A 122 -6.04 15.71 6.22
CA PRO A 122 -5.45 14.44 5.82
C PRO A 122 -4.77 14.59 4.45
N THR A 123 -3.49 14.24 4.37
CA THR A 123 -2.75 14.38 3.10
C THR A 123 -3.14 13.28 2.11
N VAL A 124 -2.63 13.36 0.88
CA VAL A 124 -2.84 12.29 -0.11
C VAL A 124 -2.21 10.96 0.35
N ASN A 125 -1.13 11.02 1.13
CA ASN A 125 -0.50 9.85 1.74
C ASN A 125 -1.43 9.21 2.78
N TYR A 126 -2.17 10.01 3.56
CA TYR A 126 -3.18 9.50 4.49
C TYR A 126 -4.25 8.66 3.77
N GLU A 127 -4.67 9.04 2.57
CA GLU A 127 -5.68 8.27 1.84
C GLU A 127 -5.16 6.88 1.44
N VAL A 128 -3.88 6.75 1.14
CA VAL A 128 -3.24 5.45 0.91
C VAL A 128 -3.16 4.64 2.21
N GLU A 129 -2.64 5.24 3.28
CA GLU A 129 -2.55 4.57 4.58
C GLU A 129 -3.92 4.09 5.07
N ARG A 130 -4.94 4.93 4.94
CA ARG A 130 -6.31 4.59 5.29
C ARG A 130 -6.84 3.44 4.45
N LEU A 131 -6.58 3.44 3.14
CA LEU A 131 -7.02 2.35 2.26
C LEU A 131 -6.37 1.03 2.67
N PHE A 132 -5.07 1.02 2.96
CA PHE A 132 -4.37 -0.19 3.38
C PHE A 132 -4.81 -0.64 4.78
N SER A 133 -4.86 0.26 5.77
CA SER A 133 -5.17 -0.08 7.16
C SER A 133 -6.62 -0.51 7.39
N THR A 134 -7.57 -0.02 6.59
CA THR A 134 -8.99 -0.40 6.71
C THR A 134 -9.38 -1.65 5.92
N HIS A 135 -8.48 -2.19 5.10
CA HIS A 135 -8.68 -3.39 4.30
C HIS A 135 -7.53 -4.37 4.52
N LEU A 136 -7.24 -4.63 5.79
CA LEU A 136 -6.27 -5.64 6.21
C LEU A 136 -6.92 -7.01 6.19
N GLY A 137 -6.14 -8.03 5.82
CA GLY A 137 -6.44 -9.42 6.09
C GLY A 137 -5.44 -9.97 7.10
N ASP A 138 -5.73 -11.10 7.67
CA ASP A 138 -4.84 -11.88 8.53
C ASP A 138 -4.20 -13.07 7.80
N THR A 139 -4.63 -13.29 6.57
CA THR A 139 -4.10 -14.32 5.65
C THR A 139 -3.63 -13.66 4.36
N THR A 140 -2.42 -13.98 3.92
CA THR A 140 -1.85 -13.52 2.65
C THR A 140 -1.91 -14.60 1.59
N TYR A 141 -2.30 -14.22 0.38
CA TYR A 141 -2.33 -15.10 -0.78
C TYR A 141 -1.16 -14.79 -1.73
N ALA A 142 -0.55 -15.85 -2.26
CA ALA A 142 0.48 -15.70 -3.27
C ALA A 142 -0.07 -15.02 -4.53
N VAL A 143 0.67 -14.06 -5.04
CA VAL A 143 0.34 -13.33 -6.26
C VAL A 143 1.40 -13.60 -7.31
N SER A 144 0.98 -13.97 -8.51
CA SER A 144 1.83 -14.02 -9.71
C SER A 144 1.30 -13.05 -10.75
N ILE A 145 2.21 -12.38 -11.45
CA ILE A 145 1.88 -11.49 -12.57
C ILE A 145 2.38 -12.14 -13.85
N GLU A 146 1.46 -12.71 -14.62
CA GLU A 146 1.77 -13.23 -15.94
C GLU A 146 1.65 -12.11 -16.98
N GLN A 147 2.65 -11.97 -17.80
CA GLN A 147 2.70 -10.91 -18.79
C GLN A 147 2.46 -11.49 -20.18
N THR A 148 1.40 -11.06 -20.82
CA THR A 148 1.08 -11.44 -22.21
C THR A 148 1.67 -10.47 -23.24
N ALA A 149 2.18 -9.32 -22.80
CA ALA A 149 2.74 -8.29 -23.65
C ALA A 149 4.28 -8.29 -23.61
N SER A 150 4.89 -7.86 -24.72
CA SER A 150 6.35 -7.73 -24.87
C SER A 150 7.01 -6.67 -23.96
N ARG A 151 6.24 -5.91 -23.19
CA ARG A 151 6.72 -4.95 -22.19
C ARG A 151 6.44 -5.44 -20.78
N PRO A 152 7.49 -5.56 -19.94
CA PRO A 152 7.30 -5.89 -18.53
C PRO A 152 6.45 -4.84 -17.81
N ALA A 153 5.47 -5.27 -17.03
CA ALA A 153 4.70 -4.38 -16.14
C ALA A 153 5.53 -3.94 -14.92
N LYS A 154 6.68 -3.30 -15.17
CA LYS A 154 7.69 -2.90 -14.16
C LYS A 154 7.17 -1.92 -13.10
N HIS A 155 5.95 -1.42 -13.26
CA HIS A 155 5.34 -0.40 -12.42
C HIS A 155 4.01 -0.83 -11.83
N LEU A 156 3.75 -2.14 -11.84
CA LEU A 156 2.55 -2.73 -11.27
C LEU A 156 2.93 -3.54 -10.03
N TYR A 157 2.33 -3.20 -8.90
CA TYR A 157 2.56 -3.84 -7.61
C TYR A 157 1.23 -4.37 -7.08
N VAL A 158 1.24 -5.57 -6.52
CA VAL A 158 0.00 -6.24 -6.13
C VAL A 158 0.19 -6.96 -4.79
N SER A 159 -0.82 -6.89 -3.95
CA SER A 159 -1.00 -7.76 -2.79
C SER A 159 -2.42 -8.33 -2.77
N ALA A 160 -2.58 -9.48 -2.14
CA ALA A 160 -3.87 -10.14 -1.98
C ALA A 160 -3.96 -10.70 -0.56
N THR A 161 -5.03 -10.32 0.15
CA THR A 161 -5.24 -10.72 1.54
C THR A 161 -6.69 -11.17 1.78
N GLY A 162 -6.91 -11.93 2.83
CA GLY A 162 -8.23 -12.37 3.29
C GLY A 162 -8.23 -12.59 4.78
N HIS A 163 -9.26 -13.26 5.29
CA HIS A 163 -9.39 -13.57 6.71
C HIS A 163 -9.23 -15.05 6.95
N ASP A 164 -8.66 -15.40 8.11
CA ASP A 164 -8.51 -16.78 8.54
C ASP A 164 -9.89 -17.46 8.65
N GLY A 165 -9.97 -18.68 8.16
CA GLY A 165 -11.24 -19.41 8.06
C GLY A 165 -12.10 -19.07 6.83
N ASP A 166 -11.74 -18.03 6.09
CA ASP A 166 -12.30 -17.76 4.76
C ASP A 166 -11.32 -18.31 3.71
N ASP A 167 -11.60 -19.40 3.07
CA ASP A 167 -10.75 -19.89 1.94
C ASP A 167 -10.76 -18.94 0.72
N ALA A 168 -10.95 -17.64 0.97
CA ALA A 168 -11.15 -16.66 -0.07
C ALA A 168 -10.35 -15.39 0.15
N CYS A 169 -9.75 -14.92 -0.93
CA CYS A 169 -9.20 -13.58 -1.01
C CYS A 169 -10.31 -12.54 -0.85
N ARG A 170 -10.15 -11.61 0.08
CA ARG A 170 -11.10 -10.52 0.34
C ARG A 170 -10.67 -9.22 -0.31
N TYR A 171 -9.39 -8.95 -0.31
CA TYR A 171 -8.83 -7.68 -0.75
C TYR A 171 -7.67 -7.91 -1.71
N ILE A 172 -7.77 -7.31 -2.90
CA ILE A 172 -6.65 -7.23 -3.83
C ILE A 172 -6.33 -5.76 -4.02
N LYS A 173 -5.09 -5.39 -3.73
CA LYS A 173 -4.60 -4.03 -3.91
C LYS A 173 -3.63 -4.01 -5.08
N ILE A 174 -3.87 -3.13 -6.04
CA ILE A 174 -3.09 -3.00 -7.27
C ILE A 174 -2.62 -1.55 -7.36
N VAL A 175 -1.32 -1.35 -7.42
CA VAL A 175 -0.70 -0.03 -7.54
C VAL A 175 -0.04 0.09 -8.90
N ASN A 176 -0.42 1.11 -9.67
CA ASN A 176 0.21 1.46 -10.93
C ASN A 176 0.95 2.80 -10.77
N THR A 177 2.28 2.76 -10.75
CA THR A 177 3.13 3.94 -10.64
C THR A 177 3.52 4.56 -11.97
N SER A 178 3.05 4.00 -13.10
CA SER A 178 3.35 4.50 -14.45
C SER A 178 2.32 5.53 -14.94
N ASP A 179 2.70 6.25 -15.99
CA ASP A 179 1.87 7.20 -16.73
C ASP A 179 0.88 6.55 -17.69
N SER A 180 0.91 5.24 -17.81
CA SER A 180 0.11 4.50 -18.79
C SER A 180 -0.90 3.60 -18.09
N PRO A 181 -2.12 3.47 -18.65
CA PRO A 181 -3.07 2.50 -18.13
C PRO A 181 -2.62 1.07 -18.44
N VAL A 182 -2.99 0.13 -17.57
CA VAL A 182 -2.68 -1.30 -17.75
C VAL A 182 -3.97 -2.09 -17.79
N ASP A 183 -4.16 -2.88 -18.84
CA ASP A 183 -5.24 -3.85 -18.88
C ASP A 183 -4.82 -5.10 -18.10
N VAL A 184 -5.64 -5.49 -17.13
CA VAL A 184 -5.40 -6.66 -16.28
C VAL A 184 -6.60 -7.60 -16.31
N THR A 185 -6.33 -8.88 -16.19
CA THR A 185 -7.34 -9.90 -15.91
C THR A 185 -6.96 -10.56 -14.60
N LEU A 186 -7.83 -10.42 -13.61
CA LEU A 186 -7.66 -11.06 -12.31
C LEU A 186 -8.24 -12.48 -12.41
N GLU A 187 -7.39 -13.45 -12.15
CA GLU A 187 -7.75 -14.84 -11.95
C GLU A 187 -7.47 -15.22 -10.49
N ILE A 188 -8.49 -15.69 -9.80
CA ILE A 188 -8.37 -16.04 -8.39
C ILE A 188 -8.52 -17.55 -8.27
N ALA A 189 -7.40 -18.24 -8.15
CA ALA A 189 -7.29 -19.69 -8.25
C ALA A 189 -8.15 -20.47 -7.22
N ARG A 190 -8.57 -19.84 -6.12
CA ARG A 190 -9.42 -20.44 -5.08
C ARG A 190 -10.78 -19.77 -4.91
N GLY A 191 -11.13 -18.86 -5.84
CA GLY A 191 -12.38 -18.11 -5.77
C GLY A 191 -12.33 -16.89 -4.83
N LEU A 192 -13.30 -16.00 -5.04
CA LEU A 192 -13.53 -14.79 -4.22
C LEU A 192 -14.61 -15.02 -3.14
N ALA A 193 -14.87 -16.24 -2.77
CA ALA A 193 -15.93 -16.54 -1.81
C ALA A 193 -15.45 -17.58 -0.80
N GLY A 194 -15.80 -17.36 0.47
CA GLY A 194 -15.42 -18.23 1.58
C GLY A 194 -15.95 -19.67 1.46
N LEU A 195 -15.48 -20.54 2.36
CA LEU A 195 -15.92 -21.91 2.51
C LEU A 195 -17.46 -21.99 2.51
N GLY A 196 -17.99 -22.81 1.63
CA GLY A 196 -19.43 -23.01 1.52
C GLY A 196 -20.13 -22.16 0.45
N ALA A 197 -19.41 -21.29 -0.28
CA ALA A 197 -19.97 -20.65 -1.45
C ALA A 197 -20.17 -21.72 -2.54
N SER A 198 -21.42 -21.90 -2.94
CA SER A 198 -21.74 -22.73 -4.11
C SER A 198 -20.98 -22.23 -5.33
N PRO A 199 -20.37 -23.09 -6.13
CA PRO A 199 -19.69 -22.71 -7.37
C PRO A 199 -20.56 -21.85 -8.32
N SER A 200 -21.85 -21.88 -8.14
CA SER A 200 -22.84 -21.16 -8.94
C SER A 200 -23.35 -19.85 -8.30
N ARG A 201 -22.83 -19.45 -7.14
CA ARG A 201 -23.31 -18.23 -6.49
C ARG A 201 -22.56 -16.99 -7.02
N PRO A 202 -23.28 -15.94 -7.45
CA PRO A 202 -22.63 -14.69 -7.87
C PRO A 202 -21.85 -14.05 -6.74
N VAL A 203 -20.66 -13.50 -7.06
CA VAL A 203 -19.81 -12.75 -6.13
C VAL A 203 -19.94 -11.27 -6.42
N ARG A 204 -20.21 -10.49 -5.40
CA ARG A 204 -20.24 -9.03 -5.48
C ARG A 204 -18.88 -8.47 -5.13
N LEU A 205 -18.37 -7.60 -5.99
CA LEU A 205 -17.11 -6.91 -5.81
C LEU A 205 -17.35 -5.40 -5.78
N GLU A 206 -16.63 -4.73 -4.92
CA GLU A 206 -16.46 -3.28 -4.97
C GLU A 206 -15.04 -2.96 -5.38
N VAL A 207 -14.91 -2.16 -6.41
CA VAL A 207 -13.61 -1.65 -6.88
C VAL A 207 -13.52 -0.17 -6.52
N THR A 208 -12.57 0.17 -5.68
CA THR A 208 -12.26 1.55 -5.29
C THR A 208 -10.94 1.95 -5.91
N THR A 209 -10.92 3.04 -6.67
CA THR A 209 -9.71 3.57 -7.30
C THR A 209 -9.43 4.97 -6.80
N LEU A 210 -8.22 5.18 -6.29
CA LEU A 210 -7.62 6.48 -6.02
C LEU A 210 -6.67 6.79 -7.18
N SER A 211 -6.80 7.95 -7.81
CA SER A 211 -5.89 8.38 -8.87
C SER A 211 -5.84 9.90 -8.95
N ALA A 212 -4.66 10.45 -9.23
CA ALA A 212 -4.44 11.86 -9.41
C ALA A 212 -3.18 12.12 -10.26
N SER A 213 -2.93 13.39 -10.59
CA SER A 213 -1.62 13.80 -11.13
C SER A 213 -0.51 13.47 -10.12
N PRO A 214 0.70 13.07 -10.56
CA PRO A 214 1.83 12.80 -9.66
C PRO A 214 2.16 13.95 -8.70
N THR A 215 1.89 15.19 -9.10
CA THR A 215 2.15 16.39 -8.30
C THR A 215 0.96 16.84 -7.44
N ALA A 216 -0.17 16.13 -7.51
CA ALA A 216 -1.33 16.47 -6.71
C ALA A 216 -1.03 16.37 -5.20
N LYS A 217 -1.52 17.36 -4.46
CA LYS A 217 -1.42 17.46 -3.00
C LYS A 217 -2.75 17.89 -2.44
N THR A 218 -3.01 17.52 -1.20
CA THR A 218 -3.91 18.29 -0.34
C THR A 218 -3.11 19.41 0.32
N THR A 219 -3.74 20.52 0.56
CA THR A 219 -3.11 21.68 1.19
C THR A 219 -4.02 22.31 2.22
N ILE A 220 -3.41 22.87 3.26
CA ILE A 220 -4.10 23.65 4.27
C ILE A 220 -3.38 24.98 4.44
N GLY A 221 -4.10 26.09 4.29
CA GLY A 221 -3.58 27.42 4.59
C GLY A 221 -3.65 27.70 6.09
N TYR A 222 -2.84 28.63 6.56
CA TYR A 222 -2.84 29.05 7.96
C TYR A 222 -4.23 29.47 8.48
N ARG A 223 -5.02 30.09 7.61
CA ARG A 223 -6.40 30.53 7.90
C ARG A 223 -7.44 29.97 6.93
N GLY A 224 -7.03 29.09 6.05
CA GLY A 224 -7.87 28.54 4.99
C GLY A 224 -8.33 27.11 5.28
N GLU A 225 -9.35 26.67 4.57
CA GLU A 225 -9.81 25.30 4.56
C GLU A 225 -8.81 24.39 3.83
N ALA A 226 -8.84 23.10 4.14
CA ALA A 226 -8.11 22.11 3.38
C ALA A 226 -8.66 21.98 1.96
N SER A 227 -7.79 21.81 0.99
CA SER A 227 -8.15 21.68 -0.43
C SER A 227 -7.37 20.55 -1.11
N GLY A 228 -7.85 20.15 -2.29
CA GLY A 228 -7.15 19.16 -3.11
C GLY A 228 -7.41 17.69 -2.73
N ALA A 229 -8.50 17.38 -2.04
CA ALA A 229 -8.83 16.01 -1.66
C ALA A 229 -8.91 15.07 -2.88
N ILE A 230 -8.32 13.86 -2.75
CA ILE A 230 -8.49 12.80 -3.74
C ILE A 230 -9.84 12.12 -3.50
N VAL A 231 -10.71 12.17 -4.49
CA VAL A 231 -12.03 11.54 -4.40
C VAL A 231 -11.93 10.10 -4.92
N PRO A 232 -12.25 9.10 -4.10
CA PRO A 232 -12.27 7.72 -4.53
C PRO A 232 -13.35 7.47 -5.61
N GLU A 233 -12.96 6.90 -6.73
CA GLU A 233 -13.91 6.37 -7.71
C GLU A 233 -14.31 4.95 -7.30
N ARG A 234 -15.61 4.69 -7.19
CA ARG A 234 -16.15 3.37 -6.81
C ARG A 234 -16.98 2.77 -7.92
N ARG A 235 -16.78 1.48 -8.17
CA ARG A 235 -17.57 0.67 -9.11
C ARG A 235 -17.92 -0.66 -8.49
N ALA A 236 -19.14 -1.11 -8.72
CA ALA A 236 -19.60 -2.43 -8.30
C ALA A 236 -19.58 -3.38 -9.50
N TYR A 237 -19.14 -4.61 -9.26
CA TYR A 237 -19.16 -5.71 -10.23
C TYR A 237 -19.90 -6.88 -9.62
N THR A 238 -20.53 -7.68 -10.48
CA THR A 238 -21.09 -8.97 -10.09
C THR A 238 -20.52 -10.03 -11.01
N LEU A 239 -19.73 -10.92 -10.45
CA LEU A 239 -19.22 -12.08 -11.17
C LEU A 239 -20.24 -13.21 -11.07
N PRO A 240 -20.51 -13.93 -12.18
CA PRO A 240 -21.51 -15.00 -12.16
C PRO A 240 -21.11 -16.20 -11.30
N SER A 241 -19.82 -16.37 -11.06
CA SER A 241 -19.29 -17.40 -10.16
C SER A 241 -17.96 -16.95 -9.54
N PRO A 242 -17.52 -17.58 -8.43
CA PRO A 242 -16.22 -17.30 -7.81
C PRO A 242 -15.00 -17.53 -8.71
N SER A 243 -15.12 -18.45 -9.67
CA SER A 243 -14.06 -18.76 -10.64
C SER A 243 -14.08 -17.88 -11.89
N SER A 244 -14.94 -16.86 -11.94
CA SER A 244 -15.01 -15.95 -13.09
C SER A 244 -13.80 -15.01 -13.10
N LEU A 245 -13.30 -14.75 -14.31
CA LEU A 245 -12.24 -13.77 -14.53
C LEU A 245 -12.81 -12.34 -14.43
N LEU A 246 -12.07 -11.44 -13.81
CA LEU A 246 -12.37 -10.01 -13.81
C LEU A 246 -11.37 -9.27 -14.70
N ALA A 247 -11.82 -8.88 -15.88
CA ALA A 247 -11.05 -7.99 -16.75
C ALA A 247 -11.32 -6.52 -16.37
N MET A 248 -10.25 -5.76 -16.20
CA MET A 248 -10.34 -4.35 -15.84
C MET A 248 -9.13 -3.55 -16.32
N LYS A 249 -9.31 -2.24 -16.41
CA LYS A 249 -8.24 -1.31 -16.75
C LYS A 249 -7.79 -0.56 -15.50
N ILE A 250 -6.54 -0.73 -15.14
CA ILE A 250 -5.89 0.01 -14.05
C ILE A 250 -5.45 1.36 -14.59
N LYS A 251 -5.89 2.45 -13.96
CA LYS A 251 -5.56 3.81 -14.37
C LYS A 251 -4.07 4.10 -14.20
N PRO A 252 -3.53 5.07 -14.96
CA PRO A 252 -2.22 5.63 -14.65
C PRO A 252 -2.21 6.22 -13.24
N TYR A 253 -1.06 6.16 -12.58
CA TYR A 253 -0.83 6.77 -11.28
C TYR A 253 -1.99 6.49 -10.31
N SER A 254 -2.24 5.22 -10.02
CA SER A 254 -3.40 4.83 -9.23
C SER A 254 -3.12 3.74 -8.20
N VAL A 255 -3.94 3.74 -7.16
CA VAL A 255 -4.13 2.63 -6.23
C VAL A 255 -5.54 2.11 -6.41
N THR A 256 -5.69 0.84 -6.74
CA THR A 256 -6.98 0.18 -6.95
C THR A 256 -7.15 -0.93 -5.92
N LEU A 257 -8.22 -0.87 -5.16
CA LEU A 257 -8.67 -1.92 -4.26
C LEU A 257 -9.83 -2.67 -4.90
N VAL A 258 -9.73 -3.98 -4.99
CA VAL A 258 -10.85 -4.88 -5.29
C VAL A 258 -11.22 -5.58 -3.99
N ALA A 259 -12.44 -5.37 -3.51
CA ALA A 259 -12.95 -5.97 -2.29
C ALA A 259 -14.14 -6.87 -2.59
N SER A 260 -14.14 -8.11 -2.08
CA SER A 260 -15.31 -8.99 -2.11
C SER A 260 -16.23 -8.71 -0.91
N ARG A 261 -17.54 -8.73 -1.16
CA ARG A 261 -18.58 -8.55 -0.13
C ARG A 261 -19.39 -9.81 0.05
#